data_02c5ddc07a32c9da33cc6f02f0d410bb
#
_entry.id   02c5ddc07a32c9da33cc6f02f0d410bb
#
_cell.length_a   1.000
_cell.length_b   1.000
_cell.length_c   1.000
_cell.angle_alpha   90.00
_cell.angle_beta   90.00
_cell.angle_gamma   90.00
#
_symmetry.space_group_name_H-M   'P 1'
#
loop_
_entity.id
_entity.type
_entity.pdbx_description
1 polymer ?
#
loop_
_entity_poly.entity_id
_entity_poly.type
_entity_poly.pdbx_seq_one_letter_code
_entity_poly.pdbx_strand_id
1 'polypeptide(L)'
;MENKKEMRQWLTNFGLDHPLVIGGPCSAETEEQVLKIAHELKDTDVTVYRAGIWKPRTRPGMFEGVGAIGLGWLKKVKEETGLLTATEVANKDHVKLALEYDVDILWIGARSTVSPFIMQEIADALEGTDKIVLVKNPVNPDLALWLGGVERLYTANIKNLGLIHRGFSTYEKTKYRNIPEWQIAIEVKSKFPDLPMICDPSHIGGKRDLIFDISQAALDLNFDGLMIETHTDPNNAWSDAAQQVTPTRLVEIMNDLKVRKVTTDEEAYQQALSNLRAQIDVIDQTLLDTLGKRMKTAVEIGTIKKDNNVAVLQNKRWNEILGKMILEGQERNLSEEFILRVFKAVHQESINQQEKIINS
;
A
#
# COMPACT_ATOMS: atom_id res chain seq x y z
N MET A 1 18.79 0.14 11.29
CA MET A 1 18.42 1.53 10.95
C MET A 1 18.31 2.33 12.26
N GLU A 2 19.41 2.95 12.72
CA GLU A 2 19.46 3.63 14.03
C GLU A 2 19.07 5.12 13.98
N ASN A 3 19.12 5.77 12.83
CA ASN A 3 18.84 7.22 12.70
C ASN A 3 17.60 7.47 11.81
N LYS A 4 16.42 7.14 12.33
CA LYS A 4 15.15 7.11 11.56
C LYS A 4 14.62 8.51 11.18
N LYS A 5 14.90 9.55 11.98
CA LYS A 5 14.39 10.92 11.73
C LYS A 5 14.90 11.55 10.42
N GLU A 6 16.06 11.13 9.93
CA GLU A 6 16.62 11.63 8.67
C GLU A 6 15.78 11.23 7.46
N MET A 7 15.11 10.05 7.47
CA MET A 7 14.34 9.57 6.33
C MET A 7 13.11 10.42 6.00
N ARG A 8 12.55 11.12 7.00
CA ARG A 8 11.37 11.99 6.83
C ARG A 8 11.74 13.42 6.44
N GLN A 9 13.02 13.80 6.56
CA GLN A 9 13.45 15.19 6.41
C GLN A 9 13.09 15.76 5.03
N TRP A 10 13.24 14.98 3.97
CA TRP A 10 12.91 15.41 2.61
C TRP A 10 11.44 15.84 2.46
N LEU A 11 10.52 15.11 3.10
CA LEU A 11 9.09 15.44 3.08
C LEU A 11 8.82 16.72 3.89
N THR A 12 9.44 16.85 5.05
CA THR A 12 9.34 18.06 5.90
C THR A 12 9.86 19.31 5.18
N ASN A 13 10.90 19.16 4.37
CA ASN A 13 11.50 20.26 3.62
C ASN A 13 10.57 20.83 2.53
N PHE A 14 9.54 20.09 2.11
CA PHE A 14 8.53 20.65 1.19
C PHE A 14 7.65 21.71 1.87
N GLY A 15 7.55 21.72 3.21
CA GLY A 15 6.80 22.73 3.96
C GLY A 15 5.30 22.71 3.67
N LEU A 16 4.74 21.54 3.26
CA LEU A 16 3.34 21.40 2.91
C LEU A 16 2.46 21.43 4.16
N ASP A 17 1.34 22.12 4.08
CA ASP A 17 0.24 22.13 5.06
C ASP A 17 -0.86 21.09 4.75
N HIS A 18 -0.67 20.35 3.66
CA HIS A 18 -1.53 19.28 3.16
C HIS A 18 -0.72 17.99 2.88
N PRO A 19 -1.36 16.83 2.69
CA PRO A 19 -0.67 15.61 2.28
C PRO A 19 0.06 15.79 0.95
N LEU A 20 1.23 15.15 0.79
CA LEU A 20 1.96 15.18 -0.47
C LEU A 20 1.10 14.60 -1.61
N VAL A 21 0.95 15.35 -2.71
CA VAL A 21 0.20 14.92 -3.90
C VAL A 21 1.16 14.69 -5.06
N ILE A 22 1.20 13.45 -5.53
CA ILE A 22 1.94 13.01 -6.72
C ILE A 22 0.89 12.72 -7.80
N GLY A 23 0.78 13.59 -8.80
CA GLY A 23 -0.21 13.50 -9.87
C GLY A 23 0.43 13.41 -11.24
N GLY A 24 -0.26 12.80 -12.21
CA GLY A 24 0.20 12.67 -13.58
C GLY A 24 -0.12 11.32 -14.21
N PRO A 25 0.19 11.09 -15.50
CA PRO A 25 -0.30 9.94 -16.22
C PRO A 25 0.31 8.61 -15.74
N CYS A 26 -0.42 7.53 -15.99
CA CYS A 26 0.11 6.18 -15.83
C CYS A 26 1.39 6.00 -16.66
N SER A 27 1.32 6.42 -17.93
CA SER A 27 2.45 6.40 -18.86
C SER A 27 2.60 7.75 -19.54
N ALA A 28 3.85 8.19 -19.79
CA ALA A 28 4.13 9.14 -20.83
C ALA A 28 3.83 8.49 -22.19
N GLU A 29 3.01 9.16 -23.01
CA GLU A 29 2.56 8.65 -24.31
C GLU A 29 3.10 9.50 -25.45
N THR A 30 2.90 10.82 -25.34
CA THR A 30 3.42 11.83 -26.25
C THR A 30 3.87 13.05 -25.45
N GLU A 31 4.75 13.86 -26.03
CA GLU A 31 5.18 15.13 -25.42
C GLU A 31 3.99 16.06 -25.14
N GLU A 32 3.08 16.16 -26.09
CA GLU A 32 1.87 16.99 -25.98
C GLU A 32 1.00 16.54 -24.80
N GLN A 33 0.76 15.23 -24.67
CA GLN A 33 0.00 14.67 -23.54
C GLN A 33 0.67 14.99 -22.21
N VAL A 34 1.99 14.78 -22.08
CA VAL A 34 2.76 15.02 -20.86
C VAL A 34 2.70 16.48 -20.45
N LEU A 35 3.00 17.41 -21.36
CA LEU A 35 2.99 18.84 -21.07
C LEU A 35 1.58 19.37 -20.77
N LYS A 36 0.57 18.93 -21.53
CA LYS A 36 -0.82 19.33 -21.30
C LYS A 36 -1.29 18.98 -19.89
N ILE A 37 -1.06 17.74 -19.44
CA ILE A 37 -1.40 17.31 -18.09
C ILE A 37 -0.64 18.14 -17.04
N ALA A 38 0.65 18.38 -17.26
CA ALA A 38 1.48 19.15 -16.32
C ALA A 38 0.98 20.59 -16.19
N HIS A 39 0.61 21.25 -17.30
CA HIS A 39 0.03 22.60 -17.27
C HIS A 39 -1.34 22.65 -16.58
N GLU A 40 -2.16 21.61 -16.69
CA GLU A 40 -3.44 21.53 -15.99
C GLU A 40 -3.27 21.30 -14.47
N LEU A 41 -2.10 20.76 -14.03
CA LEU A 41 -1.81 20.45 -12.63
C LEU A 41 -0.95 21.50 -11.91
N LYS A 42 -0.21 22.38 -12.61
CA LYS A 42 0.80 23.27 -12.02
C LYS A 42 0.26 24.25 -10.95
N ASP A 43 -0.99 24.68 -11.10
CA ASP A 43 -1.62 25.65 -10.21
C ASP A 43 -2.58 24.96 -9.20
N THR A 44 -2.31 23.69 -8.86
CA THR A 44 -3.10 22.88 -7.94
C THR A 44 -2.23 22.43 -6.75
N ASP A 45 -2.80 21.63 -5.84
CA ASP A 45 -2.04 21.04 -4.71
C ASP A 45 -1.06 19.93 -5.13
N VAL A 46 -0.93 19.64 -6.43
CA VAL A 46 0.05 18.68 -6.93
C VAL A 46 1.46 19.24 -6.80
N THR A 47 2.26 18.61 -5.94
CA THR A 47 3.66 18.99 -5.72
C THR A 47 4.61 18.30 -6.68
N VAL A 48 4.29 17.07 -7.06
CA VAL A 48 5.15 16.21 -7.88
C VAL A 48 4.37 15.70 -9.09
N TYR A 49 4.92 15.95 -10.28
CA TYR A 49 4.44 15.38 -11.52
C TYR A 49 5.04 14.01 -11.75
N ARG A 50 4.19 12.99 -11.91
CA ARG A 50 4.63 11.62 -12.22
C ARG A 50 4.35 11.26 -13.67
N ALA A 51 5.24 10.52 -14.33
CA ALA A 51 4.93 9.80 -15.55
C ALA A 51 5.77 8.51 -15.64
N GLY A 52 5.13 7.39 -15.94
CA GLY A 52 5.83 6.14 -16.21
C GLY A 52 6.43 6.17 -17.62
N ILE A 53 7.74 6.10 -17.72
CA ILE A 53 8.47 6.15 -19.00
C ILE A 53 8.79 4.73 -19.47
N TRP A 54 9.08 3.85 -18.55
CA TRP A 54 9.29 2.42 -18.73
C TRP A 54 8.19 1.64 -18.02
N LYS A 55 7.62 0.64 -18.70
CA LYS A 55 6.49 -0.12 -18.16
C LYS A 55 6.80 -1.62 -18.19
N PRO A 56 7.13 -2.23 -17.04
CA PRO A 56 7.30 -3.67 -16.97
C PRO A 56 5.95 -4.35 -17.20
N ARG A 57 5.78 -5.04 -18.32
CA ARG A 57 4.54 -5.72 -18.68
C ARG A 57 4.62 -7.21 -18.42
N THR A 58 3.50 -7.79 -17.98
CA THR A 58 3.41 -9.24 -17.75
C THR A 58 3.32 -10.02 -19.06
N ARG A 59 2.77 -9.40 -20.12
CA ARG A 59 2.60 -10.02 -21.43
C ARG A 59 3.33 -9.20 -22.49
N PRO A 60 4.03 -9.86 -23.44
CA PRO A 60 4.63 -9.17 -24.58
C PRO A 60 3.58 -8.55 -25.47
N GLY A 61 3.96 -7.54 -26.27
CA GLY A 61 3.07 -6.87 -27.22
C GLY A 61 2.15 -5.80 -26.63
N MET A 62 2.26 -5.51 -25.32
CA MET A 62 1.62 -4.35 -24.71
C MET A 62 2.56 -3.14 -24.79
N PHE A 63 2.00 -1.92 -24.63
CA PHE A 63 2.80 -0.70 -24.58
C PHE A 63 3.80 -0.74 -23.41
N GLU A 64 5.09 -0.75 -23.71
CA GLU A 64 6.19 -0.91 -22.74
C GLU A 64 6.76 0.46 -22.29
N GLY A 65 6.13 1.58 -22.69
CA GLY A 65 6.60 2.93 -22.45
C GLY A 65 7.35 3.51 -23.63
N VAL A 66 7.61 4.82 -23.56
CA VAL A 66 8.33 5.56 -24.61
C VAL A 66 9.85 5.49 -24.48
N GLY A 67 10.34 5.01 -23.33
CA GLY A 67 11.76 4.93 -23.06
C GLY A 67 12.39 6.31 -22.77
N ALA A 68 13.69 6.41 -22.99
CA ALA A 68 14.49 7.57 -22.60
C ALA A 68 14.04 8.93 -23.19
N ILE A 69 13.31 8.94 -24.31
CA ILE A 69 12.77 10.18 -24.90
C ILE A 69 11.83 10.90 -23.91
N GLY A 70 11.09 10.15 -23.10
CA GLY A 70 10.20 10.69 -22.07
C GLY A 70 10.91 11.46 -20.97
N LEU A 71 12.20 11.24 -20.74
CA LEU A 71 13.01 12.01 -19.79
C LEU A 71 13.16 13.47 -20.24
N GLY A 72 13.32 13.68 -21.56
CA GLY A 72 13.35 15.02 -22.12
C GLY A 72 12.03 15.76 -21.92
N TRP A 73 10.90 15.04 -21.97
CA TRP A 73 9.59 15.63 -21.72
C TRP A 73 9.38 15.97 -20.24
N LEU A 74 9.87 15.11 -19.31
CA LEU A 74 9.85 15.41 -17.87
C LEU A 74 10.71 16.64 -17.54
N LYS A 75 11.88 16.80 -18.18
CA LYS A 75 12.71 17.98 -18.02
C LYS A 75 11.95 19.25 -18.43
N LYS A 76 11.24 19.23 -19.57
CA LYS A 76 10.39 20.34 -20.00
C LYS A 76 9.25 20.62 -19.01
N VAL A 77 8.61 19.58 -18.45
CA VAL A 77 7.61 19.76 -17.38
C VAL A 77 8.19 20.58 -16.25
N LYS A 78 9.36 20.21 -15.74
CA LYS A 78 10.03 20.93 -14.66
C LYS A 78 10.36 22.39 -15.04
N GLU A 79 10.87 22.62 -16.23
CA GLU A 79 11.21 23.95 -16.74
C GLU A 79 9.98 24.86 -16.96
N GLU A 80 8.86 24.30 -17.44
CA GLU A 80 7.67 25.09 -17.81
C GLU A 80 6.67 25.28 -16.68
N THR A 81 6.67 24.38 -15.68
CA THR A 81 5.64 24.37 -14.62
C THR A 81 6.20 24.58 -13.22
N GLY A 82 7.49 24.30 -13.00
CA GLY A 82 8.11 24.29 -11.67
C GLY A 82 7.76 23.06 -10.82
N LEU A 83 6.93 22.15 -11.32
CA LEU A 83 6.63 20.90 -10.61
C LEU A 83 7.88 20.02 -10.49
N LEU A 84 8.08 19.39 -9.36
CA LEU A 84 9.05 18.32 -9.23
C LEU A 84 8.63 17.13 -10.10
N THR A 85 9.60 16.40 -10.62
CA THR A 85 9.33 15.28 -11.53
C THR A 85 9.63 13.93 -10.91
N ALA A 86 8.82 12.93 -11.25
CA ALA A 86 9.00 11.57 -10.78
C ALA A 86 8.82 10.55 -11.91
N THR A 87 9.63 9.47 -11.88
CA THR A 87 9.48 8.33 -12.80
C THR A 87 9.87 7.00 -12.15
N GLU A 88 9.40 5.88 -12.75
CA GLU A 88 9.78 4.53 -12.36
C GLU A 88 11.18 4.19 -12.87
N VAL A 89 11.99 3.52 -12.01
CA VAL A 89 13.24 2.90 -12.40
C VAL A 89 13.20 1.40 -12.09
N ALA A 90 13.76 0.57 -12.96
CA ALA A 90 13.72 -0.87 -12.85
C ALA A 90 15.11 -1.53 -12.93
N ASN A 91 16.16 -0.77 -13.19
CA ASN A 91 17.55 -1.23 -13.27
C ASN A 91 18.51 -0.03 -13.16
N LYS A 92 19.81 -0.29 -13.13
CA LYS A 92 20.86 0.74 -13.03
C LYS A 92 20.92 1.71 -14.22
N ASP A 93 20.58 1.24 -15.43
CA ASP A 93 20.63 2.11 -16.61
C ASP A 93 19.49 3.13 -16.61
N HIS A 94 18.31 2.73 -16.13
CA HIS A 94 17.20 3.66 -15.89
C HIS A 94 17.57 4.72 -14.83
N VAL A 95 18.28 4.31 -13.76
CA VAL A 95 18.78 5.26 -12.73
C VAL A 95 19.74 6.26 -13.34
N LYS A 96 20.76 5.81 -14.07
CA LYS A 96 21.74 6.70 -14.72
C LYS A 96 21.08 7.73 -15.62
N LEU A 97 20.21 7.28 -16.51
CA LEU A 97 19.46 8.17 -17.41
C LEU A 97 18.60 9.16 -16.64
N ALA A 98 17.87 8.72 -15.62
CA ALA A 98 17.04 9.61 -14.80
C ALA A 98 17.89 10.68 -14.07
N LEU A 99 19.10 10.34 -13.61
CA LEU A 99 20.04 11.28 -13.01
C LEU A 99 20.59 12.29 -14.05
N GLU A 100 20.92 11.85 -15.27
CA GLU A 100 21.39 12.72 -16.37
C GLU A 100 20.34 13.78 -16.76
N TYR A 101 19.06 13.46 -16.66
CA TYR A 101 17.97 14.39 -16.95
C TYR A 101 17.43 15.11 -15.70
N ASP A 102 18.10 14.98 -14.56
CA ASP A 102 17.77 15.62 -13.29
C ASP A 102 16.34 15.37 -12.81
N VAL A 103 15.86 14.13 -12.93
CA VAL A 103 14.59 13.73 -12.32
C VAL A 103 14.70 13.80 -10.80
N ASP A 104 13.71 14.39 -10.12
CA ASP A 104 13.79 14.70 -8.68
C ASP A 104 13.51 13.49 -7.79
N ILE A 105 12.53 12.68 -8.17
CA ILE A 105 12.04 11.53 -7.39
C ILE A 105 12.04 10.28 -8.27
N LEU A 106 12.65 9.22 -7.77
CA LEU A 106 12.64 7.93 -8.44
C LEU A 106 11.79 6.95 -7.63
N TRP A 107 10.87 6.24 -8.29
CA TRP A 107 10.21 5.14 -7.59
C TRP A 107 10.59 3.79 -8.16
N ILE A 108 10.72 2.82 -7.28
CA ILE A 108 10.99 1.44 -7.62
C ILE A 108 9.66 0.69 -7.68
N GLY A 109 9.35 0.12 -8.83
CA GLY A 109 8.08 -0.55 -9.08
C GLY A 109 7.92 -1.86 -8.30
N ALA A 110 6.67 -2.26 -8.05
CA ALA A 110 6.33 -3.46 -7.28
C ALA A 110 6.95 -4.76 -7.84
N ARG A 111 7.19 -4.84 -9.17
CA ARG A 111 7.84 -5.99 -9.81
C ARG A 111 9.36 -5.97 -9.64
N SER A 112 9.96 -4.81 -9.51
CA SER A 112 11.39 -4.66 -9.24
C SER A 112 11.70 -4.89 -7.76
N THR A 113 10.83 -4.44 -6.85
CA THR A 113 10.98 -4.63 -5.40
C THR A 113 11.04 -6.10 -5.00
N VAL A 114 10.43 -7.02 -5.76
CA VAL A 114 10.49 -8.47 -5.47
C VAL A 114 11.86 -9.10 -5.74
N SER A 115 12.79 -8.40 -6.39
CA SER A 115 14.11 -8.94 -6.74
C SER A 115 15.21 -8.27 -5.92
N PRO A 116 15.83 -8.98 -4.96
CA PRO A 116 16.96 -8.46 -4.20
C PRO A 116 18.15 -8.04 -5.07
N PHE A 117 18.37 -8.69 -6.21
CA PHE A 117 19.44 -8.34 -7.16
C PHE A 117 19.17 -6.99 -7.83
N ILE A 118 17.95 -6.78 -8.33
CA ILE A 118 17.54 -5.49 -8.93
C ILE A 118 17.60 -4.37 -7.89
N MET A 119 17.12 -4.63 -6.67
CA MET A 119 17.17 -3.66 -5.57
C MET A 119 18.61 -3.26 -5.24
N GLN A 120 19.55 -4.23 -5.22
CA GLN A 120 20.97 -3.94 -4.99
C GLN A 120 21.58 -3.15 -6.16
N GLU A 121 21.31 -3.53 -7.39
CA GLU A 121 21.81 -2.85 -8.59
C GLU A 121 21.34 -1.38 -8.64
N ILE A 122 20.07 -1.11 -8.25
CA ILE A 122 19.53 0.24 -8.15
C ILE A 122 20.19 1.01 -7.00
N ALA A 123 20.38 0.38 -5.84
CA ALA A 123 21.02 0.99 -4.68
C ALA A 123 22.46 1.41 -5.00
N ASP A 124 23.24 0.54 -5.64
CA ASP A 124 24.61 0.83 -6.07
C ASP A 124 24.67 1.99 -7.09
N ALA A 125 23.69 2.07 -7.99
CA ALA A 125 23.62 3.16 -8.98
C ALA A 125 23.20 4.51 -8.38
N LEU A 126 22.55 4.52 -7.22
CA LEU A 126 22.09 5.70 -6.49
C LEU A 126 23.09 6.16 -5.42
N GLU A 127 24.12 5.37 -5.13
CA GLU A 127 25.10 5.70 -4.09
C GLU A 127 25.71 7.09 -4.32
N GLY A 128 25.76 7.90 -3.27
CA GLY A 128 26.29 9.27 -3.31
C GLY A 128 25.37 10.32 -3.92
N THR A 129 24.12 9.97 -4.24
CA THR A 129 23.09 10.92 -4.67
C THR A 129 22.19 11.34 -3.49
N ASP A 130 21.58 12.53 -3.61
CA ASP A 130 20.58 13.06 -2.66
C ASP A 130 19.14 12.91 -3.16
N LYS A 131 18.92 12.11 -4.21
CA LYS A 131 17.59 11.90 -4.80
C LYS A 131 16.62 11.26 -3.81
N ILE A 132 15.35 11.62 -3.94
CA ILE A 132 14.27 10.99 -3.19
C ILE A 132 13.93 9.66 -3.86
N VAL A 133 13.90 8.58 -3.10
CA VAL A 133 13.60 7.24 -3.61
C VAL A 133 12.40 6.65 -2.88
N LEU A 134 11.34 6.35 -3.64
CA LEU A 134 10.11 5.76 -3.14
C LEU A 134 10.03 4.28 -3.54
N VAL A 135 9.81 3.39 -2.58
CA VAL A 135 9.76 1.95 -2.83
C VAL A 135 8.31 1.46 -2.77
N LYS A 136 7.76 1.00 -3.92
CA LYS A 136 6.45 0.34 -3.93
C LYS A 136 6.51 -0.99 -3.19
N ASN A 137 5.44 -1.34 -2.45
CA ASN A 137 5.35 -2.69 -1.89
C ASN A 137 5.42 -3.75 -3.00
N PRO A 138 6.00 -4.94 -2.69
CA PRO A 138 6.04 -6.05 -3.65
C PRO A 138 4.63 -6.47 -4.09
N VAL A 139 4.55 -7.15 -5.22
CA VAL A 139 3.26 -7.60 -5.78
C VAL A 139 2.51 -8.49 -4.80
N ASN A 140 3.22 -9.43 -4.15
CA ASN A 140 2.66 -10.31 -3.13
C ASN A 140 2.82 -9.70 -1.71
N PRO A 141 1.96 -10.06 -0.75
CA PRO A 141 2.04 -9.55 0.62
C PRO A 141 3.24 -10.14 1.38
N ASP A 142 4.41 -9.54 1.18
CA ASP A 142 5.68 -9.91 1.81
C ASP A 142 6.33 -8.67 2.44
N LEU A 143 6.12 -8.53 3.74
CA LEU A 143 6.66 -7.41 4.51
C LEU A 143 8.19 -7.44 4.59
N ALA A 144 8.78 -8.62 4.76
CA ALA A 144 10.23 -8.76 4.90
C ALA A 144 10.95 -8.36 3.61
N LEU A 145 10.38 -8.75 2.46
CA LEU A 145 10.90 -8.38 1.15
C LEU A 145 10.80 -6.87 0.90
N TRP A 146 9.69 -6.24 1.30
CA TRP A 146 9.52 -4.80 1.15
C TRP A 146 10.53 -4.01 1.98
N LEU A 147 10.66 -4.36 3.26
CA LEU A 147 11.61 -3.72 4.17
C LEU A 147 13.07 -4.01 3.80
N GLY A 148 13.37 -5.23 3.37
CA GLY A 148 14.70 -5.59 2.87
C GLY A 148 15.14 -4.76 1.66
N GLY A 149 14.20 -4.37 0.77
CA GLY A 149 14.47 -3.43 -0.30
C GLY A 149 14.86 -2.03 0.20
N VAL A 150 14.13 -1.53 1.20
CA VAL A 150 14.45 -0.23 1.84
C VAL A 150 15.80 -0.29 2.57
N GLU A 151 16.08 -1.38 3.28
CA GLU A 151 17.34 -1.57 4.00
C GLU A 151 18.55 -1.57 3.07
N ARG A 152 18.46 -2.12 1.87
CA ARG A 152 19.53 -2.07 0.86
C ARG A 152 19.83 -0.64 0.44
N LEU A 153 18.79 0.14 0.13
CA LEU A 153 18.94 1.56 -0.21
C LEU A 153 19.55 2.36 0.95
N TYR A 154 19.06 2.13 2.16
CA TYR A 154 19.61 2.81 3.35
C TYR A 154 21.08 2.45 3.61
N THR A 155 21.47 1.19 3.40
CA THR A 155 22.84 0.71 3.54
C THR A 155 23.77 1.33 2.48
N ALA A 156 23.25 1.60 1.27
CA ALA A 156 23.93 2.35 0.22
C ALA A 156 23.93 3.88 0.48
N ASN A 157 23.64 4.31 1.72
CA ASN A 157 23.64 5.70 2.17
C ASN A 157 22.61 6.61 1.47
N ILE A 158 21.51 6.04 0.94
CA ILE A 158 20.40 6.81 0.41
C ILE A 158 19.47 7.15 1.59
N LYS A 159 19.37 8.44 1.93
CA LYS A 159 18.66 8.91 3.13
C LYS A 159 17.24 9.36 2.86
N ASN A 160 16.97 9.92 1.68
CA ASN A 160 15.67 10.43 1.28
C ASN A 160 14.78 9.29 0.80
N LEU A 161 14.28 8.49 1.73
CA LEU A 161 13.50 7.29 1.45
C LEU A 161 12.02 7.47 1.79
N GLY A 162 11.16 6.79 1.07
CA GLY A 162 9.74 6.67 1.37
C GLY A 162 9.15 5.40 0.77
N LEU A 163 7.93 5.10 1.14
CA LEU A 163 7.20 3.94 0.69
C LEU A 163 5.99 4.34 -0.15
N ILE A 164 5.64 3.50 -1.12
CA ILE A 164 4.36 3.60 -1.83
C ILE A 164 3.58 2.31 -1.60
N HIS A 165 2.44 2.45 -0.95
CA HIS A 165 1.49 1.36 -0.77
C HIS A 165 0.49 1.35 -1.93
N ARG A 166 0.56 0.29 -2.77
CA ARG A 166 -0.27 0.11 -3.98
C ARG A 166 -1.19 -1.11 -3.93
N GLY A 167 -1.32 -1.74 -2.74
CA GLY A 167 -2.03 -2.99 -2.55
C GLY A 167 -1.26 -4.22 -3.04
N PHE A 168 -1.82 -5.39 -2.79
CA PHE A 168 -1.22 -6.67 -3.09
C PHE A 168 -2.09 -7.49 -4.04
N SER A 169 -1.46 -8.32 -4.88
CA SER A 169 -2.18 -9.21 -5.77
C SER A 169 -2.88 -10.31 -5.00
N THR A 170 -4.05 -10.71 -5.52
CA THR A 170 -4.78 -11.89 -5.07
C THR A 170 -5.36 -12.63 -6.27
N TYR A 171 -5.61 -13.93 -6.13
CA TYR A 171 -6.37 -14.69 -7.11
C TYR A 171 -7.89 -14.60 -6.84
N GLU A 172 -8.29 -14.14 -5.66
CA GLU A 172 -9.68 -13.97 -5.30
C GLU A 172 -10.31 -12.78 -6.04
N LYS A 173 -11.56 -12.92 -6.45
CA LYS A 173 -12.32 -11.80 -7.04
C LYS A 173 -12.77 -10.86 -5.94
N THR A 174 -12.31 -9.64 -5.97
CA THR A 174 -12.67 -8.57 -5.04
C THR A 174 -13.11 -7.33 -5.80
N LYS A 175 -13.60 -6.32 -5.09
CA LYS A 175 -13.86 -5.00 -5.68
C LYS A 175 -12.59 -4.27 -6.09
N TYR A 176 -11.46 -4.62 -5.48
CA TYR A 176 -10.14 -4.03 -5.74
C TYR A 176 -9.40 -4.79 -6.84
N ARG A 177 -8.54 -4.08 -7.58
CA ARG A 177 -7.54 -4.70 -8.47
C ARG A 177 -6.41 -5.34 -7.67
N ASN A 178 -6.00 -4.67 -6.58
CA ASN A 178 -5.03 -5.17 -5.61
C ASN A 178 -5.59 -4.92 -4.22
N ILE A 179 -5.66 -5.97 -3.40
CA ILE A 179 -6.21 -5.83 -2.04
C ILE A 179 -5.30 -4.92 -1.22
N PRO A 180 -5.83 -3.92 -0.51
CA PRO A 180 -5.00 -2.98 0.24
C PRO A 180 -4.24 -3.63 1.39
N GLU A 181 -4.75 -4.71 2.03
CA GLU A 181 -4.12 -5.34 3.20
C GLU A 181 -3.54 -4.30 4.17
N TRP A 182 -4.40 -3.37 4.61
CA TRP A 182 -4.01 -2.21 5.43
C TRP A 182 -3.19 -2.57 6.66
N GLN A 183 -3.40 -3.78 7.19
CA GLN A 183 -2.66 -4.26 8.37
C GLN A 183 -1.16 -4.30 8.14
N ILE A 184 -0.71 -4.65 6.92
CA ILE A 184 0.73 -4.63 6.57
C ILE A 184 1.26 -3.19 6.61
N ALA A 185 0.53 -2.24 6.04
CA ALA A 185 0.93 -0.84 6.06
C ALA A 185 0.95 -0.26 7.49
N ILE A 186 -0.04 -0.59 8.32
CA ILE A 186 -0.11 -0.22 9.75
C ILE A 186 1.11 -0.79 10.50
N GLU A 187 1.47 -2.05 10.26
CA GLU A 187 2.63 -2.68 10.88
C GLU A 187 3.94 -1.99 10.49
N VAL A 188 4.09 -1.62 9.21
CA VAL A 188 5.25 -0.83 8.75
C VAL A 188 5.31 0.51 9.46
N LYS A 189 4.21 1.27 9.50
CA LYS A 189 4.16 2.58 10.18
C LYS A 189 4.45 2.47 11.67
N SER A 190 4.00 1.42 12.32
CA SER A 190 4.29 1.15 13.73
C SER A 190 5.77 0.88 13.98
N LYS A 191 6.43 0.10 13.11
CA LYS A 191 7.86 -0.23 13.22
C LYS A 191 8.78 0.91 12.78
N PHE A 192 8.35 1.68 11.78
CA PHE A 192 9.13 2.74 11.13
C PHE A 192 8.30 4.02 11.00
N PRO A 193 7.95 4.70 12.11
CA PRO A 193 7.06 5.87 12.09
C PRO A 193 7.62 7.07 11.31
N ASP A 194 8.93 7.16 11.18
CA ASP A 194 9.61 8.24 10.47
C ASP A 194 9.83 7.96 8.97
N LEU A 195 9.43 6.79 8.48
CA LEU A 195 9.50 6.45 7.05
C LEU A 195 8.21 6.90 6.36
N PRO A 196 8.24 7.94 5.48
CA PRO A 196 7.04 8.43 4.80
C PRO A 196 6.35 7.34 3.99
N MET A 197 5.02 7.30 4.05
CA MET A 197 4.21 6.33 3.31
C MET A 197 3.15 7.03 2.47
N ILE A 198 3.22 6.80 1.16
CA ILE A 198 2.32 7.34 0.15
C ILE A 198 1.35 6.23 -0.27
N CYS A 199 0.06 6.54 -0.40
CA CYS A 199 -0.91 5.61 -0.97
C CYS A 199 -1.01 5.80 -2.48
N ASP A 200 -1.09 4.70 -3.22
CA ASP A 200 -1.40 4.66 -4.65
C ASP A 200 -2.81 4.07 -4.86
N PRO A 201 -3.86 4.87 -4.70
CA PRO A 201 -5.25 4.41 -4.78
C PRO A 201 -5.62 3.95 -6.18
N SER A 202 -4.97 4.48 -7.23
CA SER A 202 -5.21 4.09 -8.62
C SER A 202 -4.92 2.61 -8.84
N HIS A 203 -3.78 2.12 -8.33
CA HIS A 203 -3.41 0.71 -8.45
C HIS A 203 -4.16 -0.19 -7.48
N ILE A 204 -4.53 0.28 -6.29
CA ILE A 204 -5.37 -0.46 -5.34
C ILE A 204 -6.76 -0.69 -5.98
N GLY A 205 -7.40 0.40 -6.41
CA GLY A 205 -8.77 0.35 -6.94
C GLY A 205 -8.86 -0.30 -8.31
N GLY A 206 -7.97 0.08 -9.23
CA GLY A 206 -8.05 -0.29 -10.64
C GLY A 206 -9.25 0.32 -11.37
N LYS A 207 -10.02 1.19 -10.69
CA LYS A 207 -11.22 1.87 -11.15
C LYS A 207 -11.30 3.26 -10.54
N ARG A 208 -11.77 4.25 -11.32
CA ARG A 208 -11.91 5.65 -10.90
C ARG A 208 -12.79 5.83 -9.68
N ASP A 209 -13.89 5.09 -9.61
CA ASP A 209 -14.92 5.22 -8.59
C ASP A 209 -14.41 4.85 -7.17
N LEU A 210 -13.31 4.10 -7.09
CA LEU A 210 -12.73 3.68 -5.81
C LEU A 210 -11.64 4.61 -5.29
N ILE A 211 -11.15 5.56 -6.11
CA ILE A 211 -9.99 6.38 -5.76
C ILE A 211 -10.26 7.24 -4.52
N PHE A 212 -11.41 7.89 -4.46
CA PHE A 212 -11.78 8.73 -3.30
C PHE A 212 -11.80 7.93 -2.00
N ASP A 213 -12.55 6.82 -1.96
CA ASP A 213 -12.70 6.01 -0.75
C ASP A 213 -11.37 5.42 -0.26
N ILE A 214 -10.52 4.97 -1.19
CA ILE A 214 -9.19 4.44 -0.87
C ILE A 214 -8.27 5.55 -0.37
N SER A 215 -8.31 6.72 -0.99
CA SER A 215 -7.55 7.90 -0.57
C SER A 215 -7.94 8.33 0.84
N GLN A 216 -9.24 8.42 1.13
CA GLN A 216 -9.73 8.77 2.46
C GLN A 216 -9.31 7.73 3.51
N ALA A 217 -9.44 6.44 3.21
CA ALA A 217 -9.01 5.37 4.10
C ALA A 217 -7.50 5.44 4.41
N ALA A 218 -6.68 5.77 3.43
CA ALA A 218 -5.24 5.95 3.62
C ALA A 218 -4.93 7.16 4.52
N LEU A 219 -5.58 8.31 4.30
CA LEU A 219 -5.40 9.50 5.15
C LEU A 219 -5.89 9.25 6.57
N ASP A 220 -6.99 8.50 6.76
CA ASP A 220 -7.48 8.10 8.07
C ASP A 220 -6.53 7.14 8.80
N LEU A 221 -5.66 6.43 8.06
CA LEU A 221 -4.54 5.64 8.58
C LEU A 221 -3.23 6.45 8.68
N ASN A 222 -3.33 7.78 8.58
CA ASN A 222 -2.21 8.70 8.70
C ASN A 222 -1.09 8.48 7.68
N PHE A 223 -1.45 8.21 6.42
CA PHE A 223 -0.51 8.22 5.31
C PHE A 223 -0.08 9.65 5.01
N ASP A 224 1.14 9.81 4.51
CA ASP A 224 1.79 11.10 4.32
C ASP A 224 1.47 11.74 2.97
N GLY A 225 0.83 11.01 2.06
CA GLY A 225 0.46 11.52 0.74
C GLY A 225 -0.23 10.50 -0.14
N LEU A 226 -0.54 10.94 -1.34
CA LEU A 226 -1.26 10.19 -2.37
C LEU A 226 -0.51 10.23 -3.70
N MET A 227 -0.50 9.12 -4.44
CA MET A 227 -0.02 9.04 -5.81
C MET A 227 -1.19 8.64 -6.71
N ILE A 228 -1.73 9.59 -7.48
CA ILE A 228 -2.96 9.39 -8.26
C ILE A 228 -2.66 9.51 -9.76
N GLU A 229 -3.07 8.52 -10.53
CA GLU A 229 -2.91 8.53 -11.98
C GLU A 229 -3.93 9.46 -12.63
N THR A 230 -3.42 10.40 -13.44
CA THR A 230 -4.20 11.52 -14.00
C THR A 230 -3.91 11.68 -15.49
N HIS A 231 -4.95 11.75 -16.32
CA HIS A 231 -4.84 11.87 -17.77
C HIS A 231 -5.91 12.83 -18.30
N THR A 232 -5.58 13.65 -19.30
CA THR A 232 -6.53 14.60 -19.92
C THR A 232 -7.70 13.91 -20.62
N ASP A 233 -7.46 12.72 -21.17
CA ASP A 233 -8.46 11.86 -21.80
C ASP A 233 -8.28 10.40 -21.30
N PRO A 234 -8.71 10.09 -20.07
CA PRO A 234 -8.46 8.80 -19.47
C PRO A 234 -8.99 7.60 -20.24
N ASN A 235 -10.05 7.77 -21.03
CA ASN A 235 -10.66 6.67 -21.78
C ASN A 235 -9.80 6.20 -22.95
N ASN A 236 -8.98 7.08 -23.51
CA ASN A 236 -8.09 6.82 -24.62
C ASN A 236 -6.62 6.66 -24.20
N ALA A 237 -6.33 6.59 -22.90
CA ALA A 237 -4.99 6.35 -22.40
C ALA A 237 -4.45 4.99 -22.89
N TRP A 238 -3.17 4.96 -23.27
CA TRP A 238 -2.51 3.75 -23.78
C TRP A 238 -2.24 2.70 -22.71
N SER A 239 -2.33 3.08 -21.44
CA SER A 239 -2.17 2.17 -20.32
C SER A 239 -3.14 2.48 -19.17
N ASP A 240 -3.65 1.44 -18.54
CA ASP A 240 -4.45 1.48 -17.31
C ASP A 240 -5.59 2.54 -17.32
N ALA A 241 -6.26 2.71 -18.48
CA ALA A 241 -7.30 3.70 -18.75
C ALA A 241 -8.40 3.78 -17.67
N ALA A 242 -8.83 2.63 -17.14
CA ALA A 242 -9.95 2.54 -16.21
C ALA A 242 -9.68 3.17 -14.83
N GLN A 243 -8.42 3.35 -14.45
CA GLN A 243 -8.03 3.82 -13.11
C GLN A 243 -7.52 5.26 -13.08
N GLN A 244 -7.34 5.90 -14.25
CA GLN A 244 -6.88 7.29 -14.33
C GLN A 244 -8.07 8.27 -14.24
N VAL A 245 -7.89 9.37 -13.53
CA VAL A 245 -8.87 10.46 -13.44
C VAL A 245 -8.43 11.64 -14.31
N THR A 246 -9.34 12.59 -14.60
CA THR A 246 -8.94 13.87 -15.20
C THR A 246 -8.26 14.76 -14.17
N PRO A 247 -7.42 15.76 -14.58
CA PRO A 247 -6.89 16.78 -13.69
C PRO A 247 -7.96 17.47 -12.85
N THR A 248 -9.07 17.87 -13.43
CA THR A 248 -10.22 18.45 -12.73
C THR A 248 -10.75 17.49 -11.65
N ARG A 249 -10.90 16.18 -11.98
CA ARG A 249 -11.39 15.19 -11.00
C ARG A 249 -10.39 14.96 -9.88
N LEU A 250 -9.09 15.03 -10.15
CA LEU A 250 -8.06 14.97 -9.10
C LEU A 250 -8.24 16.12 -8.10
N VAL A 251 -8.40 17.36 -8.59
CA VAL A 251 -8.62 18.53 -7.73
C VAL A 251 -9.90 18.39 -6.90
N GLU A 252 -11.00 17.92 -7.50
CA GLU A 252 -12.24 17.65 -6.75
C GLU A 252 -12.02 16.63 -5.64
N ILE A 253 -11.33 15.52 -5.93
CA ILE A 253 -11.00 14.50 -4.92
C ILE A 253 -10.20 15.12 -3.79
N MET A 254 -9.16 15.90 -4.09
CA MET A 254 -8.33 16.52 -3.06
C MET A 254 -9.13 17.49 -2.17
N ASN A 255 -10.01 18.29 -2.76
CA ASN A 255 -10.87 19.22 -2.02
C ASN A 255 -11.90 18.52 -1.11
N ASP A 256 -12.40 17.35 -1.54
CA ASP A 256 -13.41 16.60 -0.78
C ASP A 256 -12.79 15.75 0.34
N LEU A 257 -11.47 15.44 0.28
CA LEU A 257 -10.77 14.64 1.28
C LEU A 257 -10.66 15.38 2.63
N LYS A 258 -10.87 14.63 3.71
CA LYS A 258 -10.76 15.14 5.07
C LYS A 258 -9.44 14.71 5.70
N VAL A 259 -8.54 15.67 5.89
CA VAL A 259 -7.30 15.44 6.64
C VAL A 259 -7.61 15.57 8.13
N ARG A 260 -7.41 14.50 8.89
CA ARG A 260 -7.68 14.43 10.31
C ARG A 260 -6.39 14.54 11.12
N LYS A 261 -6.47 15.17 12.30
CA LYS A 261 -5.36 15.18 13.26
C LYS A 261 -5.18 13.77 13.85
N VAL A 262 -3.95 13.41 14.12
CA VAL A 262 -3.62 12.11 14.77
C VAL A 262 -4.18 12.06 16.21
N THR A 263 -4.17 13.19 16.89
CA THR A 263 -4.70 13.35 18.25
C THR A 263 -5.11 14.81 18.49
N THR A 264 -5.79 15.05 19.59
CA THR A 264 -6.07 16.38 20.12
C THR A 264 -5.77 16.39 21.62
N ASP A 265 -5.35 17.53 22.15
CA ASP A 265 -5.09 17.75 23.57
C ASP A 265 -6.37 18.11 24.35
N GLU A 266 -7.53 18.06 23.72
CA GLU A 266 -8.81 18.32 24.36
C GLU A 266 -9.08 17.27 25.46
N GLU A 267 -9.14 17.72 26.72
CA GLU A 267 -9.22 16.84 27.89
C GLU A 267 -10.47 15.94 27.88
N ALA A 268 -11.62 16.50 27.48
CA ALA A 268 -12.87 15.75 27.37
C ALA A 268 -12.77 14.60 26.34
N TYR A 269 -12.10 14.85 25.21
CA TYR A 269 -11.85 13.83 24.20
C TYR A 269 -10.93 12.73 24.74
N GLN A 270 -9.81 13.11 25.38
CA GLN A 270 -8.85 12.15 25.93
C GLN A 270 -9.49 11.26 27.00
N GLN A 271 -10.31 11.86 27.90
CA GLN A 271 -11.01 11.12 28.93
C GLN A 271 -12.05 10.14 28.33
N ALA A 272 -12.85 10.60 27.38
CA ALA A 272 -13.86 9.76 26.71
C ALA A 272 -13.20 8.58 25.99
N LEU A 273 -12.10 8.83 25.25
CA LEU A 273 -11.37 7.80 24.53
C LEU A 273 -10.72 6.78 25.47
N SER A 274 -10.15 7.25 26.59
CA SER A 274 -9.55 6.37 27.61
C SER A 274 -10.59 5.42 28.20
N ASN A 275 -11.78 5.94 28.53
CA ASN A 275 -12.87 5.13 29.09
C ASN A 275 -13.35 4.05 28.11
N LEU A 276 -13.48 4.39 26.83
CA LEU A 276 -13.89 3.43 25.80
C LEU A 276 -12.81 2.35 25.54
N ARG A 277 -11.53 2.74 25.55
CA ARG A 277 -10.41 1.80 25.44
C ARG A 277 -10.38 0.82 26.60
N ALA A 278 -10.58 1.28 27.83
CA ALA A 278 -10.68 0.41 29.01
C ALA A 278 -11.84 -0.60 28.90
N GLN A 279 -12.97 -0.21 28.29
CA GLN A 279 -14.08 -1.14 28.02
C GLN A 279 -13.67 -2.20 26.97
N ILE A 280 -12.96 -1.81 25.91
CA ILE A 280 -12.44 -2.73 24.91
C ILE A 280 -11.47 -3.73 25.54
N ASP A 281 -10.55 -3.28 26.41
CA ASP A 281 -9.58 -4.14 27.11
C ASP A 281 -10.28 -5.26 27.91
N VAL A 282 -11.38 -4.93 28.59
CA VAL A 282 -12.19 -5.93 29.33
C VAL A 282 -12.88 -6.92 28.39
N ILE A 283 -13.39 -6.44 27.26
CA ILE A 283 -14.03 -7.28 26.24
C ILE A 283 -13.00 -8.21 25.60
N ASP A 284 -11.82 -7.72 25.29
CA ASP A 284 -10.72 -8.49 24.70
C ASP A 284 -10.24 -9.58 25.66
N GLN A 285 -10.16 -9.28 26.96
CA GLN A 285 -9.84 -10.31 27.97
C GLN A 285 -10.91 -11.40 28.00
N THR A 286 -12.19 -11.04 27.95
CA THR A 286 -13.30 -12.02 27.89
C THR A 286 -13.24 -12.87 26.63
N LEU A 287 -12.87 -12.27 25.48
CA LEU A 287 -12.68 -12.98 24.22
C LEU A 287 -11.54 -14.00 24.30
N LEU A 288 -10.39 -13.62 24.90
CA LEU A 288 -9.25 -14.52 25.13
C LEU A 288 -9.63 -15.68 26.02
N ASP A 289 -10.34 -15.44 27.12
CA ASP A 289 -10.81 -16.48 28.03
C ASP A 289 -11.75 -17.46 27.34
N THR A 290 -12.64 -16.95 26.49
CA THR A 290 -13.58 -17.77 25.71
C THR A 290 -12.86 -18.62 24.65
N LEU A 291 -11.88 -18.04 23.95
CA LEU A 291 -11.03 -18.78 23.02
C LEU A 291 -10.20 -19.86 23.75
N GLY A 292 -9.66 -19.54 24.91
CA GLY A 292 -8.95 -20.51 25.76
C GLY A 292 -9.84 -21.71 26.16
N LYS A 293 -11.07 -21.46 26.61
CA LYS A 293 -12.06 -22.52 26.92
C LYS A 293 -12.36 -23.37 25.69
N ARG A 294 -12.56 -22.71 24.52
CA ARG A 294 -12.83 -23.41 23.25
C ARG A 294 -11.65 -24.31 22.83
N MET A 295 -10.41 -23.89 23.05
CA MET A 295 -9.23 -24.71 22.73
C MET A 295 -9.10 -25.92 23.69
N LYS A 296 -9.45 -25.79 24.96
CA LYS A 296 -9.52 -26.93 25.89
C LYS A 296 -10.49 -27.99 25.39
N THR A 297 -11.69 -27.59 24.97
CA THR A 297 -12.68 -28.51 24.36
C THR A 297 -12.15 -29.13 23.05
N ALA A 298 -11.37 -28.39 22.24
CA ALA A 298 -10.74 -28.93 21.03
C ALA A 298 -9.71 -30.02 21.35
N VAL A 299 -8.96 -29.88 22.44
CA VAL A 299 -8.03 -30.91 22.95
C VAL A 299 -8.79 -32.16 23.38
N GLU A 300 -9.88 -32.04 24.13
CA GLU A 300 -10.74 -33.16 24.54
C GLU A 300 -11.28 -33.92 23.33
N ILE A 301 -11.74 -33.19 22.29
CA ILE A 301 -12.16 -33.80 21.01
C ILE A 301 -10.97 -34.54 20.35
N GLY A 302 -9.76 -33.99 20.40
CA GLY A 302 -8.54 -34.61 19.87
C GLY A 302 -8.26 -35.96 20.56
N THR A 303 -8.39 -36.03 21.89
CA THR A 303 -8.24 -37.27 22.67
C THR A 303 -9.26 -38.32 22.24
N ILE A 304 -10.53 -37.96 22.16
CA ILE A 304 -11.61 -38.90 21.73
C ILE A 304 -11.34 -39.42 20.29
N LYS A 305 -10.88 -38.57 19.38
CA LYS A 305 -10.54 -38.97 18.01
C LYS A 305 -9.33 -39.91 17.98
N LYS A 306 -8.28 -39.64 18.77
CA LYS A 306 -7.12 -40.51 18.92
C LYS A 306 -7.54 -41.90 19.37
N ASP A 307 -8.32 -41.98 20.44
CA ASP A 307 -8.79 -43.25 21.04
C ASP A 307 -9.63 -44.07 20.06
N ASN A 308 -10.32 -43.43 19.12
CA ASN A 308 -11.18 -44.06 18.12
C ASN A 308 -10.57 -44.13 16.71
N ASN A 309 -9.29 -43.77 16.56
CA ASN A 309 -8.57 -43.72 15.27
C ASN A 309 -9.34 -42.93 14.17
N VAL A 310 -9.85 -41.74 14.56
CA VAL A 310 -10.61 -40.84 13.66
C VAL A 310 -9.75 -39.65 13.25
N ALA A 311 -9.81 -39.28 11.96
CA ALA A 311 -9.07 -38.13 11.43
C ALA A 311 -9.48 -36.80 12.05
N VAL A 312 -8.52 -35.85 12.15
CA VAL A 312 -8.75 -34.52 12.74
C VAL A 312 -9.79 -33.74 11.96
N LEU A 313 -9.66 -33.68 10.64
CA LEU A 313 -10.52 -32.85 9.79
C LEU A 313 -11.83 -33.54 9.46
N GLN A 314 -12.95 -32.84 9.69
CA GLN A 314 -14.31 -33.24 9.36
C GLN A 314 -14.99 -32.14 8.54
N ASN A 315 -14.82 -32.15 7.22
CA ASN A 315 -15.25 -31.08 6.30
C ASN A 315 -16.73 -30.71 6.43
N LYS A 316 -17.61 -31.70 6.60
CA LYS A 316 -19.07 -31.46 6.72
C LYS A 316 -19.36 -30.57 7.94
N ARG A 317 -18.78 -30.92 9.10
CA ARG A 317 -18.96 -30.16 10.34
C ARG A 317 -18.42 -28.75 10.25
N TRP A 318 -17.28 -28.58 9.56
CA TRP A 318 -16.70 -27.25 9.36
C TRP A 318 -17.63 -26.33 8.55
N ASN A 319 -18.18 -26.81 7.45
CA ASN A 319 -19.09 -26.03 6.61
C ASN A 319 -20.38 -25.64 7.36
N GLU A 320 -20.92 -26.54 8.18
CA GLU A 320 -22.10 -26.26 9.04
C GLU A 320 -21.80 -25.13 10.04
N ILE A 321 -20.63 -25.19 10.73
CA ILE A 321 -20.23 -24.16 11.70
C ILE A 321 -20.08 -22.83 10.99
N LEU A 322 -19.36 -22.80 9.86
CA LEU A 322 -19.06 -21.57 9.15
C LEU A 322 -20.32 -20.87 8.67
N GLY A 323 -21.26 -21.62 8.04
CA GLY A 323 -22.54 -21.06 7.61
C GLY A 323 -23.35 -20.46 8.75
N LYS A 324 -23.40 -21.16 9.90
CA LYS A 324 -24.07 -20.65 11.10
C LYS A 324 -23.43 -19.36 11.63
N MET A 325 -22.11 -19.32 11.71
CA MET A 325 -21.38 -18.17 12.24
C MET A 325 -21.51 -16.93 11.35
N ILE A 326 -21.59 -17.10 10.03
CA ILE A 326 -21.84 -15.99 9.10
C ILE A 326 -23.20 -15.36 9.40
N LEU A 327 -24.27 -16.17 9.51
CA LEU A 327 -25.61 -15.68 9.80
C LEU A 327 -25.68 -14.96 11.15
N GLU A 328 -25.15 -15.58 12.21
CA GLU A 328 -25.13 -14.98 13.54
C GLU A 328 -24.25 -13.73 13.63
N GLY A 329 -23.19 -13.66 12.83
CA GLY A 329 -22.34 -12.48 12.72
C GLY A 329 -23.05 -11.30 12.07
N GLN A 330 -23.81 -11.55 11.00
CA GLN A 330 -24.62 -10.52 10.33
C GLN A 330 -25.67 -9.92 11.25
N GLU A 331 -26.34 -10.71 12.10
CA GLU A 331 -27.27 -10.23 13.12
C GLU A 331 -26.60 -9.29 14.14
N ARG A 332 -25.29 -9.36 14.31
CA ARG A 332 -24.46 -8.53 15.20
C ARG A 332 -23.74 -7.41 14.48
N ASN A 333 -24.12 -7.10 13.22
CA ASN A 333 -23.48 -6.11 12.36
C ASN A 333 -21.99 -6.38 12.08
N LEU A 334 -21.58 -7.66 12.07
CA LEU A 334 -20.24 -8.07 11.69
C LEU A 334 -20.24 -8.48 10.21
N SER A 335 -19.23 -8.04 9.45
CA SER A 335 -19.13 -8.40 8.04
C SER A 335 -18.82 -9.89 7.85
N GLU A 336 -19.35 -10.47 6.78
CA GLU A 336 -19.06 -11.86 6.40
C GLU A 336 -17.56 -12.11 6.27
N GLU A 337 -16.83 -11.19 5.63
CA GLU A 337 -15.38 -11.28 5.49
C GLU A 337 -14.66 -11.38 6.83
N PHE A 338 -15.05 -10.55 7.80
CA PHE A 338 -14.49 -10.58 9.15
C PHE A 338 -14.76 -11.93 9.83
N ILE A 339 -16.00 -12.40 9.80
CA ILE A 339 -16.38 -13.69 10.40
C ILE A 339 -15.61 -14.85 9.75
N LEU A 340 -15.49 -14.86 8.43
CA LEU A 340 -14.70 -15.86 7.70
C LEU A 340 -13.23 -15.89 8.16
N ARG A 341 -12.59 -14.74 8.27
CA ARG A 341 -11.18 -14.63 8.70
C ARG A 341 -10.99 -15.13 10.13
N VAL A 342 -11.82 -14.67 11.06
CA VAL A 342 -11.75 -15.07 12.48
C VAL A 342 -11.98 -16.57 12.64
N PHE A 343 -13.06 -17.11 12.06
CA PHE A 343 -13.39 -18.53 12.27
C PHE A 343 -12.45 -19.47 11.51
N LYS A 344 -11.87 -19.07 10.38
CA LYS A 344 -10.75 -19.81 9.74
C LYS A 344 -9.55 -19.91 10.67
N ALA A 345 -9.13 -18.81 11.30
CA ALA A 345 -8.01 -18.81 12.24
C ALA A 345 -8.29 -19.66 13.49
N VAL A 346 -9.48 -19.51 14.07
CA VAL A 346 -9.92 -20.31 15.22
C VAL A 346 -10.03 -21.82 14.89
N HIS A 347 -10.45 -22.16 13.68
CA HIS A 347 -10.51 -23.56 13.23
C HIS A 347 -9.11 -24.13 13.01
N GLN A 348 -8.21 -23.37 12.37
CA GLN A 348 -6.83 -23.79 12.18
C GLN A 348 -6.13 -24.09 13.52
N GLU A 349 -6.32 -23.20 14.51
CA GLU A 349 -5.76 -23.44 15.84
C GLU A 349 -6.38 -24.69 16.50
N SER A 350 -7.66 -24.94 16.32
CA SER A 350 -8.29 -26.18 16.83
C SER A 350 -7.70 -27.43 16.18
N ILE A 351 -7.37 -27.39 14.89
CA ILE A 351 -6.67 -28.48 14.18
C ILE A 351 -5.29 -28.66 14.79
N ASN A 352 -4.51 -27.59 14.94
CA ASN A 352 -3.16 -27.64 15.49
C ASN A 352 -3.14 -28.28 16.90
N GLN A 353 -4.11 -27.93 17.76
CA GLN A 353 -4.22 -28.50 19.10
C GLN A 353 -4.57 -30.00 19.07
N GLN A 354 -5.50 -30.42 18.17
CA GLN A 354 -5.85 -31.82 18.03
C GLN A 354 -4.69 -32.66 17.45
N GLU A 355 -3.96 -32.13 16.47
CA GLU A 355 -2.80 -32.80 15.87
C GLU A 355 -1.68 -33.07 16.91
N LYS A 356 -1.43 -32.15 17.82
CA LYS A 356 -0.48 -32.36 18.92
C LYS A 356 -0.87 -33.56 19.81
N ILE A 357 -2.17 -33.75 20.05
CA ILE A 357 -2.67 -34.87 20.86
C ILE A 357 -2.62 -36.19 20.08
N ILE A 358 -3.00 -36.19 18.82
CA ILE A 358 -3.03 -37.42 18.00
C ILE A 358 -1.61 -37.94 17.75
N ASN A 359 -0.64 -37.04 17.58
CA ASN A 359 0.76 -37.39 17.29
C ASN A 359 1.64 -37.58 18.54
N SER A 360 1.12 -37.32 19.75
CA SER A 360 1.76 -37.63 21.03
C SER A 360 1.43 -39.07 21.47
#